data_33457085eb341cd56748678b1b140549
#
_entry.id   33457085eb341cd56748678b1b140549
#
_cell.length_a   1.000
_cell.length_b   1.000
_cell.length_c   1.000
_cell.angle_alpha   90.00
_cell.angle_beta   90.00
_cell.angle_gamma   90.00
#
_symmetry.space_group_name_H-M   'P 1'
#
loop_
_entity.id
_entity.type
_entity.pdbx_description
1 polymer ?
#
loop_
_entity_poly.entity_id
_entity_poly.type
_entity_poly.pdbx_seq_one_letter_code
_entity_poly.pdbx_strand_id
1 'polypeptide(L)'
;MSHARFNALQTMESRMEPFQVDFAEGSTADNIASYFGENVFNDEAMKKYLPENAYLTVKAAVQSGQKLNREIADVIATGMKEWSEEHGCTHFAHWFQPLTGKTAEKHDSFFTLTHDGRVIEEFTGSALVQQEPDGS
;
A
#
# COMPACT_ATOMS: atom_id res chain seq x y z
N MET A 1 -28.92 21.32 12.47
CA MET A 1 -28.15 20.05 12.60
C MET A 1 -29.04 19.07 13.35
N SER A 2 -29.24 17.83 12.86
CA SER A 2 -30.14 16.91 13.57
C SER A 2 -29.50 16.42 14.87
N HIS A 3 -30.29 16.22 15.91
CA HIS A 3 -29.84 15.72 17.22
C HIS A 3 -29.03 14.39 17.10
N ALA A 4 -29.41 13.55 16.15
CA ALA A 4 -28.72 12.29 15.88
C ALA A 4 -27.26 12.48 15.38
N ARG A 5 -27.03 13.48 14.54
CA ARG A 5 -25.66 13.82 14.08
C ARG A 5 -24.79 14.36 15.19
N PHE A 6 -25.35 15.19 16.04
CA PHE A 6 -24.62 15.74 17.19
C PHE A 6 -24.23 14.63 18.18
N ASN A 7 -25.16 13.73 18.50
CA ASN A 7 -24.88 12.59 19.36
C ASN A 7 -23.86 11.63 18.76
N ALA A 8 -23.90 11.40 17.45
CA ALA A 8 -22.90 10.57 16.77
C ALA A 8 -21.49 11.17 16.87
N LEU A 9 -21.34 12.48 16.68
CA LEU A 9 -20.06 13.18 16.86
C LEU A 9 -19.53 13.08 18.28
N GLN A 10 -20.37 13.30 19.29
CA GLN A 10 -19.97 13.14 20.70
C GLN A 10 -19.56 11.70 21.02
N THR A 11 -20.27 10.72 20.46
CA THR A 11 -19.92 9.31 20.65
C THR A 11 -18.61 8.95 19.96
N MET A 12 -18.28 9.57 18.83
CA MET A 12 -16.97 9.41 18.18
C MET A 12 -15.85 10.00 19.03
N GLU A 13 -16.01 11.22 19.55
CA GLU A 13 -15.02 11.83 20.45
C GLU A 13 -14.73 10.97 21.68
N SER A 14 -15.77 10.37 22.27
CA SER A 14 -15.60 9.50 23.46
C SER A 14 -14.98 8.13 23.13
N ARG A 15 -14.92 7.72 21.87
CA ARG A 15 -14.30 6.45 21.42
C ARG A 15 -12.89 6.62 20.90
N MET A 16 -12.47 7.82 20.60
CA MET A 16 -11.10 8.09 20.19
C MET A 16 -10.23 8.14 21.45
N GLU A 17 -9.61 7.02 21.79
CA GLU A 17 -8.44 7.10 22.65
C GLU A 17 -7.39 7.95 21.91
N PRO A 18 -6.76 8.91 22.61
CA PRO A 18 -5.70 9.69 21.99
C PRO A 18 -4.65 8.74 21.43
N PHE A 19 -4.32 8.89 20.17
CA PHE A 19 -3.22 8.15 19.55
C PHE A 19 -1.94 8.46 20.35
N GLN A 20 -1.51 7.50 21.15
CA GLN A 20 -0.27 7.62 21.89
C GLN A 20 0.84 7.10 20.99
N VAL A 21 1.71 8.01 20.59
CA VAL A 21 2.98 7.64 19.98
C VAL A 21 3.96 7.37 21.11
N ASP A 22 4.26 6.10 21.35
CA ASP A 22 5.35 5.72 22.22
C ASP A 22 6.68 6.10 21.55
N PHE A 23 7.10 7.33 21.78
CA PHE A 23 8.48 7.69 21.45
C PHE A 23 9.38 6.97 22.45
N ALA A 24 10.24 6.09 21.99
CA ALA A 24 11.31 5.54 22.82
C ALA A 24 12.07 6.70 23.49
N GLU A 25 12.39 6.55 24.77
CA GLU A 25 13.20 7.55 25.49
C GLU A 25 14.49 7.84 24.70
N GLY A 26 14.68 9.12 24.31
CA GLY A 26 15.78 9.55 23.46
C GLY A 26 15.45 9.68 21.97
N SER A 27 14.22 9.38 21.52
CA SER A 27 13.77 9.69 20.16
C SER A 27 13.40 11.15 20.05
N THR A 28 14.40 11.98 19.89
CA THR A 28 14.25 13.39 19.52
C THR A 28 14.23 13.50 17.99
N ALA A 29 13.93 14.69 17.49
CA ALA A 29 14.03 15.02 16.06
C ALA A 29 15.37 14.60 15.42
N ASP A 30 16.38 14.35 16.23
CA ASP A 30 17.72 13.91 15.82
C ASP A 30 17.74 12.48 15.26
N ASN A 31 16.66 11.70 15.44
CA ASN A 31 16.59 10.30 15.02
C ASN A 31 15.58 10.04 13.90
N ILE A 32 15.13 11.09 13.19
CA ILE A 32 14.17 10.97 12.08
C ILE A 32 14.69 9.99 11.02
N ALA A 33 15.98 9.97 10.77
CA ALA A 33 16.61 9.08 9.80
C ALA A 33 16.42 7.57 10.12
N SER A 34 16.17 7.22 11.39
CA SER A 34 16.01 5.82 11.78
C SER A 34 14.61 5.24 11.50
N TYR A 35 13.59 6.09 11.41
CA TYR A 35 12.22 5.65 11.16
C TYR A 35 11.59 6.25 9.90
N PHE A 36 12.20 7.30 9.33
CA PHE A 36 11.68 7.92 8.11
C PHE A 36 11.79 6.96 6.93
N GLY A 37 10.66 6.63 6.35
CA GLY A 37 10.58 5.71 5.22
C GLY A 37 10.65 4.23 5.60
N GLU A 38 10.58 3.87 6.90
CA GLU A 38 10.55 2.49 7.37
C GLU A 38 9.42 1.68 6.70
N ASN A 39 8.24 2.29 6.56
CA ASN A 39 7.08 1.69 5.91
C ASN A 39 6.95 2.10 4.43
N VAL A 40 8.04 2.27 3.74
CA VAL A 40 8.09 2.56 2.30
C VAL A 40 8.88 1.48 1.59
N PHE A 41 8.35 0.95 0.49
CA PHE A 41 9.06 0.03 -0.38
C PHE A 41 10.17 0.77 -1.15
N ASN A 42 11.19 1.18 -0.41
CA ASN A 42 12.30 2.03 -0.85
C ASN A 42 13.41 1.22 -1.53
N ASP A 43 14.53 1.87 -1.84
CA ASP A 43 15.68 1.25 -2.51
C ASP A 43 16.26 0.06 -1.73
N GLU A 44 16.30 0.13 -0.40
CA GLU A 44 16.78 -0.97 0.45
C GLU A 44 15.81 -2.14 0.47
N ALA A 45 14.50 -1.87 0.59
CA ALA A 45 13.46 -2.87 0.49
C ALA A 45 13.49 -3.54 -0.90
N MET A 46 13.57 -2.75 -1.97
CA MET A 46 13.67 -3.31 -3.33
C MET A 46 14.88 -4.23 -3.50
N LYS A 47 16.04 -3.91 -2.95
CA LYS A 47 17.22 -4.77 -3.00
C LYS A 47 17.04 -6.07 -2.22
N LYS A 48 16.28 -6.04 -1.12
CA LYS A 48 16.04 -7.23 -0.29
C LYS A 48 15.02 -8.18 -0.92
N TYR A 49 13.93 -7.64 -1.47
CA TYR A 49 12.77 -8.41 -1.89
C TYR A 49 12.65 -8.65 -3.40
N LEU A 50 13.45 -7.96 -4.21
CA LEU A 50 13.45 -8.16 -5.66
C LEU A 50 14.69 -8.91 -6.14
N PRO A 51 14.56 -9.78 -7.14
CA PRO A 51 15.72 -10.28 -7.88
C PRO A 51 16.51 -9.11 -8.49
N GLU A 52 17.84 -9.25 -8.59
CA GLU A 52 18.73 -8.19 -9.04
C GLU A 52 18.34 -7.59 -10.41
N ASN A 53 17.94 -8.43 -11.36
CA ASN A 53 17.50 -7.99 -12.69
C ASN A 53 16.22 -7.12 -12.62
N ALA A 54 15.26 -7.48 -11.76
CA ALA A 54 14.04 -6.70 -11.56
C ALA A 54 14.37 -5.36 -10.90
N TYR A 55 15.18 -5.37 -9.84
CA TYR A 55 15.65 -4.16 -9.18
C TYR A 55 16.33 -3.19 -10.16
N LEU A 56 17.28 -3.67 -10.96
CA LEU A 56 17.98 -2.84 -11.96
C LEU A 56 17.02 -2.29 -13.03
N THR A 57 16.04 -3.08 -13.45
CA THR A 57 15.01 -2.63 -14.42
C THR A 57 14.15 -1.53 -13.84
N VAL A 58 13.72 -1.64 -12.57
CA VAL A 58 12.97 -0.56 -11.89
C VAL A 58 13.81 0.70 -11.80
N LYS A 59 15.06 0.60 -11.40
CA LYS A 59 15.97 1.77 -11.32
C LYS A 59 16.13 2.46 -12.66
N ALA A 60 16.32 1.70 -13.72
CA ALA A 60 16.41 2.24 -15.09
C ALA A 60 15.10 2.90 -15.54
N ALA A 61 13.96 2.28 -15.25
CA ALA A 61 12.65 2.83 -15.58
C ALA A 61 12.37 4.17 -14.86
N VAL A 62 12.69 4.25 -13.57
CA VAL A 62 12.56 5.49 -12.77
C VAL A 62 13.42 6.62 -13.36
N GLN A 63 14.66 6.30 -13.78
CA GLN A 63 15.57 7.30 -14.34
C GLN A 63 15.18 7.77 -15.75
N SER A 64 14.65 6.85 -16.57
CA SER A 64 14.33 7.12 -17.98
C SER A 64 12.87 7.50 -18.25
N GLY A 65 11.98 7.32 -17.27
CA GLY A 65 10.54 7.49 -17.43
C GLY A 65 9.89 6.40 -18.31
N GLN A 66 10.58 5.30 -18.54
CA GLN A 66 10.05 4.20 -19.34
C GLN A 66 9.02 3.38 -18.55
N LYS A 67 8.03 2.84 -19.26
CA LYS A 67 7.04 1.94 -18.65
C LYS A 67 7.67 0.57 -18.41
N LEU A 68 7.32 -0.02 -17.27
CA LEU A 68 7.64 -1.41 -16.96
C LEU A 68 6.79 -2.35 -17.83
N ASN A 69 7.36 -3.47 -18.26
CA ASN A 69 6.60 -4.52 -18.90
C ASN A 69 5.85 -5.37 -17.85
N ARG A 70 4.87 -6.15 -18.31
CA ARG A 70 4.00 -6.93 -17.41
C ARG A 70 4.78 -7.98 -16.60
N GLU A 71 5.74 -8.65 -17.20
CA GLU A 71 6.52 -9.70 -16.53
C GLU A 71 7.31 -9.14 -15.34
N ILE A 72 7.94 -7.99 -15.53
CA ILE A 72 8.64 -7.29 -14.44
C ILE A 72 7.66 -6.77 -13.38
N ALA A 73 6.48 -6.29 -13.79
CA ALA A 73 5.45 -5.85 -12.84
C ALA A 73 4.97 -6.99 -11.94
N ASP A 74 4.82 -8.22 -12.46
CA ASP A 74 4.47 -9.39 -11.65
C ASP A 74 5.56 -9.74 -10.63
N VAL A 75 6.84 -9.67 -11.02
CA VAL A 75 7.95 -9.88 -10.09
C VAL A 75 8.01 -8.82 -8.99
N ILE A 76 7.78 -7.56 -9.34
CA ILE A 76 7.73 -6.45 -8.39
C ILE A 76 6.55 -6.64 -7.43
N ALA A 77 5.38 -6.98 -7.94
CA ALA A 77 4.18 -7.21 -7.13
C ALA A 77 4.40 -8.33 -6.10
N THR A 78 5.07 -9.41 -6.49
CA THR A 78 5.43 -10.50 -5.57
C THR A 78 6.33 -9.99 -4.44
N GLY A 79 7.41 -9.28 -4.75
CA GLY A 79 8.31 -8.74 -3.73
C GLY A 79 7.66 -7.68 -2.84
N MET A 80 6.76 -6.85 -3.38
CA MET A 80 5.98 -5.89 -2.59
C MET A 80 5.01 -6.61 -1.66
N LYS A 81 4.36 -7.69 -2.11
CA LYS A 81 3.47 -8.50 -1.28
C LYS A 81 4.25 -9.10 -0.10
N GLU A 82 5.36 -9.78 -0.35
CA GLU A 82 6.21 -10.37 0.69
C GLU A 82 6.65 -9.31 1.73
N TRP A 83 7.11 -8.16 1.27
CA TRP A 83 7.47 -7.04 2.13
C TRP A 83 6.29 -6.55 2.97
N SER A 84 5.13 -6.39 2.36
CA SER A 84 3.92 -5.91 3.04
C SER A 84 3.43 -6.89 4.10
N GLU A 85 3.45 -8.18 3.81
CA GLU A 85 3.05 -9.25 4.75
C GLU A 85 4.00 -9.31 5.95
N GLU A 86 5.32 -9.15 5.75
CA GLU A 86 6.28 -9.05 6.86
C GLU A 86 6.01 -7.83 7.76
N HIS A 87 5.37 -6.77 7.21
CA HIS A 87 4.94 -5.58 7.98
C HIS A 87 3.50 -5.70 8.51
N GLY A 88 2.88 -6.88 8.42
CA GLY A 88 1.54 -7.17 8.96
C GLY A 88 0.39 -6.65 8.10
N CYS A 89 0.63 -6.26 6.86
CA CYS A 89 -0.43 -5.86 5.94
C CYS A 89 -1.24 -7.06 5.46
N THR A 90 -2.55 -6.91 5.37
CA THR A 90 -3.49 -7.93 4.87
C THR A 90 -4.23 -7.48 3.62
N HIS A 91 -4.16 -6.20 3.32
CA HIS A 91 -4.85 -5.56 2.21
C HIS A 91 -3.94 -4.55 1.55
N PHE A 92 -4.23 -4.22 0.30
CA PHE A 92 -3.62 -3.11 -0.42
C PHE A 92 -4.68 -2.09 -0.81
N ALA A 93 -4.25 -0.84 -0.94
CA ALA A 93 -5.08 0.25 -1.42
C ALA A 93 -4.46 0.83 -2.69
N HIS A 94 -5.31 1.23 -3.64
CA HIS A 94 -4.86 1.93 -4.83
C HIS A 94 -5.81 3.07 -5.19
N TRP A 95 -5.23 4.09 -5.80
CA TRP A 95 -5.98 5.23 -6.29
C TRP A 95 -6.50 4.96 -7.69
N PHE A 96 -7.74 5.33 -7.95
CA PHE A 96 -8.29 5.35 -9.29
C PHE A 96 -9.06 6.65 -9.53
N GLN A 97 -9.26 7.00 -10.77
CA GLN A 97 -10.02 8.19 -11.15
C GLN A 97 -11.33 7.78 -11.81
N PRO A 98 -12.45 7.76 -11.08
CA PRO A 98 -13.75 7.43 -11.64
C PRO A 98 -14.21 8.49 -12.63
N LEU A 99 -15.15 8.14 -13.50
CA LEU A 99 -15.72 9.02 -14.52
C LEU A 99 -16.38 10.31 -13.97
N THR A 100 -16.56 10.37 -12.65
CA THR A 100 -17.06 11.56 -11.92
C THR A 100 -16.06 12.72 -11.85
N GLY A 101 -14.82 12.53 -12.32
CA GLY A 101 -13.75 13.52 -12.25
C GLY A 101 -13.11 13.69 -10.86
N LYS A 102 -13.44 12.81 -9.92
CA LYS A 102 -12.85 12.77 -8.57
C LYS A 102 -11.87 11.61 -8.46
N THR A 103 -10.90 11.72 -7.58
CA THR A 103 -10.03 10.61 -7.21
C THR A 103 -10.68 9.84 -6.07
N ALA A 104 -10.66 8.51 -6.15
CA ALA A 104 -11.15 7.61 -5.12
C ALA A 104 -10.06 6.59 -4.75
N GLU A 105 -10.21 5.99 -3.58
CA GLU A 105 -9.34 4.94 -3.07
C GLU A 105 -10.13 3.63 -3.03
N LYS A 106 -9.50 2.54 -3.46
CA LYS A 106 -10.06 1.20 -3.42
C LYS A 106 -9.16 0.30 -2.58
N HIS A 107 -9.76 -0.50 -1.74
CA HIS A 107 -9.08 -1.45 -0.87
C HIS A 107 -9.41 -2.87 -1.29
N ASP A 108 -8.40 -3.67 -1.53
CA ASP A 108 -8.52 -5.08 -1.88
C ASP A 108 -7.63 -5.92 -0.96
N SER A 109 -8.06 -7.14 -0.63
CA SER A 109 -7.25 -8.09 0.14
C SER A 109 -6.22 -8.79 -0.75
N PHE A 110 -5.13 -9.26 -0.13
CA PHE A 110 -4.09 -10.05 -0.82
C PHE A 110 -4.53 -11.49 -1.10
N PHE A 111 -5.80 -11.77 -1.24
CA PHE A 111 -6.25 -13.11 -1.55
C PHE A 111 -7.31 -13.14 -2.66
N THR A 112 -7.33 -14.24 -3.39
CA THR A 112 -8.30 -14.53 -4.43
C THR A 112 -8.94 -15.89 -4.16
N LEU A 113 -10.25 -16.01 -4.42
CA LEU A 113 -10.96 -17.29 -4.39
C LEU A 113 -10.78 -18.01 -5.72
N THR A 114 -10.31 -19.24 -5.66
CA THR A 114 -10.26 -20.11 -6.83
C THR A 114 -11.65 -20.64 -7.17
N HIS A 115 -11.83 -21.14 -8.40
CA HIS A 115 -13.12 -21.68 -8.86
C HIS A 115 -13.62 -22.85 -8.01
N ASP A 116 -12.75 -23.60 -7.37
CA ASP A 116 -13.05 -24.70 -6.46
C ASP A 116 -13.24 -24.26 -4.99
N GLY A 117 -13.28 -22.94 -4.74
CA GLY A 117 -13.56 -22.36 -3.42
C GLY A 117 -12.38 -22.36 -2.46
N ARG A 118 -11.15 -22.62 -2.93
CA ARG A 118 -9.94 -22.43 -2.12
C ARG A 118 -9.51 -20.97 -2.16
N VAL A 119 -8.82 -20.58 -1.12
CA VAL A 119 -8.17 -19.27 -1.03
C VAL A 119 -6.72 -19.40 -1.49
N ILE A 120 -6.29 -18.52 -2.38
CA ILE A 120 -4.88 -18.31 -2.73
C ILE A 120 -4.51 -16.86 -2.43
N GLU A 121 -3.36 -16.68 -1.81
CA GLU A 121 -2.80 -15.35 -1.59
C GLU A 121 -2.12 -14.89 -2.88
N GLU A 122 -2.56 -13.75 -3.38
CA GLU A 122 -2.11 -13.25 -4.68
C GLU A 122 -2.05 -11.71 -4.69
N PHE A 123 -0.97 -11.19 -5.23
CA PHE A 123 -0.86 -9.80 -5.68
C PHE A 123 -0.12 -9.78 -6.99
N THR A 124 -0.82 -9.44 -8.07
CA THR A 124 -0.28 -9.52 -9.44
C THR A 124 0.26 -8.18 -9.93
N GLY A 125 1.12 -8.20 -10.92
CA GLY A 125 1.56 -6.99 -11.61
C GLY A 125 0.41 -6.22 -12.26
N SER A 126 -0.67 -6.89 -12.65
CA SER A 126 -1.88 -6.20 -13.11
C SER A 126 -2.57 -5.43 -12.00
N ALA A 127 -2.64 -5.97 -10.77
CA ALA A 127 -3.14 -5.25 -9.61
C ALA A 127 -2.24 -4.05 -9.26
N LEU A 128 -0.92 -4.24 -9.34
CA LEU A 128 0.07 -3.19 -9.07
C LEU A 128 -0.03 -2.02 -10.05
N VAL A 129 -0.25 -2.28 -11.34
CA VAL A 129 -0.27 -1.25 -12.39
C VAL A 129 -1.67 -0.83 -12.81
N GLN A 130 -2.68 -1.40 -12.21
CA GLN A 130 -4.07 -1.18 -12.60
C GLN A 130 -4.50 0.25 -12.31
N GLN A 131 -4.87 0.95 -13.38
CA GLN A 131 -5.72 2.13 -13.29
C GLN A 131 -7.12 1.67 -13.66
N GLU A 132 -8.02 1.56 -12.69
CA GLU A 132 -9.40 1.23 -12.98
C GLU A 132 -10.15 2.47 -13.49
N PRO A 133 -10.63 2.48 -14.75
CA PRO A 133 -11.48 3.53 -15.28
C PRO A 133 -12.95 3.35 -14.84
N ASP A 134 -13.18 2.52 -13.86
CA ASP A 134 -14.48 2.15 -13.33
C ASP A 134 -15.04 3.31 -12.49
N GLY A 135 -16.28 3.68 -12.75
CA GLY A 135 -17.00 4.75 -12.05
C GLY A 135 -17.79 4.25 -10.83
N SER A 136 -17.58 3.02 -10.37
CA SER A 136 -18.28 2.46 -9.21
C SER A 136 -17.78 2.97 -7.88
#